data_012305d82dce58f8b9e4d3381c8ccecf
#
_entry.id   012305d82dce58f8b9e4d3381c8ccecf
#
_cell.length_a   1.000
_cell.length_b   1.000
_cell.length_c   1.000
_cell.angle_alpha   90.00
_cell.angle_beta   90.00
_cell.angle_gamma   90.00
#
_symmetry.space_group_name_H-M   'P 1'
#
loop_
_entity.id
_entity.type
_entity.pdbx_description
1 polymer ?
#
loop_
_entity_poly.entity_id
_entity_poly.type
_entity_poly.pdbx_seq_one_letter_code
_entity_poly.pdbx_strand_id
1 'polypeptide(L)'
;MSDIDLNKIIVELVKEFSLPIYANAKKFGVDSLDKLKVIQNKCFTKYSKTKTLLYREVPVNLKSFYIRTDLTLGSNIIKESQFINEIKKNQRIVITGTAGSGKSTFCKSIFIDLVERPEEIFPIFIELRHLNSQNGQKLYDYILNVLIELEPNFSKQQLEYSLELGKILLIFDGFDEINHEKRESYEKEIIDFANRYQNIMILVSSRPDNRFLG
;
A
#
# COMPACT_ATOMS: atom_id res chain seq x y z
N MET A 1 -14.17 -13.13 11.55
CA MET A 1 -13.45 -12.87 10.30
C MET A 1 -14.43 -13.12 9.18
N SER A 2 -14.98 -12.06 8.60
CA SER A 2 -15.83 -12.20 7.41
C SER A 2 -14.89 -12.59 6.26
N ASP A 3 -15.08 -13.80 5.74
CA ASP A 3 -14.42 -14.21 4.51
C ASP A 3 -14.78 -13.19 3.42
N ILE A 4 -13.75 -12.59 2.84
CA ILE A 4 -13.93 -11.83 1.59
C ILE A 4 -14.52 -12.85 0.64
N ASP A 5 -15.72 -12.59 0.14
CA ASP A 5 -16.35 -13.48 -0.84
C ASP A 5 -15.57 -13.40 -2.16
N LEU A 6 -14.49 -14.17 -2.19
CA LEU A 6 -13.63 -14.34 -3.37
C LEU A 6 -14.42 -14.72 -4.61
N ASN A 7 -15.54 -15.44 -4.42
CA ASN A 7 -16.40 -15.81 -5.53
C ASN A 7 -17.09 -14.57 -6.13
N LYS A 8 -17.46 -13.60 -5.30
CA LYS A 8 -18.11 -12.37 -5.77
C LYS A 8 -17.12 -11.49 -6.55
N ILE A 9 -15.88 -11.36 -6.05
CA ILE A 9 -14.81 -10.62 -6.77
C ILE A 9 -14.47 -11.34 -8.09
N ILE A 10 -14.34 -12.66 -8.06
CA ILE A 10 -14.05 -13.46 -9.25
C ILE A 10 -15.21 -13.40 -10.25
N VAL A 11 -16.47 -13.42 -9.79
CA VAL A 11 -17.64 -13.33 -10.67
C VAL A 11 -17.76 -11.96 -11.34
N GLU A 12 -17.43 -10.86 -10.64
CA GLU A 12 -17.37 -9.53 -11.27
C GLU A 12 -16.25 -9.46 -12.31
N LEU A 13 -15.06 -9.98 -12.01
CA LEU A 13 -13.95 -10.05 -12.96
C LEU A 13 -14.26 -10.93 -14.18
N VAL A 14 -14.99 -12.01 -13.95
CA VAL A 14 -15.42 -12.96 -15.00
C VAL A 14 -16.47 -12.37 -15.93
N LYS A 15 -17.28 -11.42 -15.48
CA LYS A 15 -18.28 -10.74 -16.34
C LYS A 15 -17.64 -9.76 -17.34
N GLU A 16 -16.44 -9.26 -17.05
CA GLU A 16 -15.70 -8.36 -17.95
C GLU A 16 -14.85 -9.09 -19.00
N PHE A 17 -14.56 -10.38 -18.81
CA PHE A 17 -13.68 -11.16 -19.71
C PHE A 17 -14.43 -12.33 -20.37
N SER A 18 -15.04 -12.10 -21.52
CA SER A 18 -15.68 -13.12 -22.34
C SER A 18 -14.68 -13.82 -23.27
N LEU A 19 -14.02 -14.92 -22.86
CA LEU A 19 -13.26 -15.84 -23.75
C LEU A 19 -12.97 -17.21 -23.08
N PRO A 20 -12.74 -18.31 -23.85
CA PRO A 20 -12.59 -19.69 -23.36
C PRO A 20 -11.30 -20.00 -22.56
N ILE A 21 -10.51 -18.99 -22.19
CA ILE A 21 -9.34 -19.06 -21.30
C ILE A 21 -9.77 -19.10 -19.81
N TYR A 22 -11.03 -19.15 -19.54
CA TYR A 22 -11.74 -18.93 -18.28
C TYR A 22 -11.23 -19.74 -17.09
N ALA A 23 -10.98 -21.03 -17.25
CA ALA A 23 -10.63 -21.88 -16.12
C ALA A 23 -9.19 -21.60 -15.59
N ASN A 24 -8.26 -21.36 -16.51
CA ASN A 24 -6.86 -21.08 -16.16
C ASN A 24 -6.72 -19.65 -15.64
N ALA A 25 -7.40 -18.67 -16.23
CA ALA A 25 -7.41 -17.30 -15.74
C ALA A 25 -8.06 -17.18 -14.35
N LYS A 26 -9.15 -17.91 -14.11
CA LYS A 26 -9.81 -17.99 -12.80
C LYS A 26 -8.87 -18.58 -11.74
N LYS A 27 -8.20 -19.70 -12.06
CA LYS A 27 -7.24 -20.35 -11.16
C LYS A 27 -6.04 -19.44 -10.87
N PHE A 28 -5.51 -18.75 -11.88
CA PHE A 28 -4.41 -17.81 -11.73
C PHE A 28 -4.81 -16.60 -10.88
N GLY A 29 -6.02 -16.07 -11.08
CA GLY A 29 -6.55 -14.96 -10.29
C GLY A 29 -6.70 -15.32 -8.81
N VAL A 30 -7.26 -16.50 -8.50
CA VAL A 30 -7.38 -16.99 -7.12
C VAL A 30 -6.01 -17.16 -6.49
N ASP A 31 -5.08 -17.83 -7.17
CA ASP A 31 -3.71 -18.01 -6.67
C ASP A 31 -2.99 -16.68 -6.40
N SER A 32 -3.17 -15.69 -7.28
CA SER A 32 -2.58 -14.36 -7.10
C SER A 32 -3.13 -13.66 -5.84
N LEU A 33 -4.44 -13.71 -5.62
CA LEU A 33 -5.09 -13.11 -4.44
C LEU A 33 -4.71 -13.84 -3.15
N ASP A 34 -4.60 -15.17 -3.18
CA ASP A 34 -4.19 -15.95 -2.02
C ASP A 34 -2.75 -15.64 -1.61
N LYS A 35 -1.83 -15.50 -2.57
CA LYS A 35 -0.45 -15.07 -2.30
C LYS A 35 -0.39 -13.65 -1.76
N LEU A 36 -1.20 -12.72 -2.26
CA LEU A 36 -1.31 -11.37 -1.69
C LEU A 36 -1.77 -11.41 -0.23
N LYS A 37 -2.73 -12.28 0.12
CA LYS A 37 -3.14 -12.47 1.52
C LYS A 37 -2.00 -12.99 2.39
N VAL A 38 -1.19 -13.92 1.90
CA VAL A 38 0.01 -14.40 2.62
C VAL A 38 0.97 -13.26 2.87
N ILE A 39 1.26 -12.44 1.85
CA ILE A 39 2.10 -11.25 1.95
C ILE A 39 1.54 -10.28 3.00
N GLN A 40 0.24 -9.97 2.94
CA GLN A 40 -0.42 -9.07 3.89
C GLN A 40 -0.33 -9.58 5.33
N ASN A 41 -0.52 -10.87 5.57
CA ASN A 41 -0.40 -11.45 6.90
C ASN A 41 1.03 -11.35 7.46
N LYS A 42 2.05 -11.54 6.63
CA LYS A 42 3.46 -11.34 7.02
C LYS A 42 3.74 -9.87 7.33
N CYS A 43 3.26 -8.96 6.49
CA CYS A 43 3.35 -7.51 6.74
C CYS A 43 2.57 -7.10 7.98
N PHE A 44 1.38 -7.65 8.21
CA PHE A 44 0.58 -7.39 9.39
C PHE A 44 1.34 -7.77 10.67
N THR A 45 1.96 -8.94 10.69
CA THR A 45 2.78 -9.39 11.83
C THR A 45 3.94 -8.41 12.10
N LYS A 46 4.55 -7.86 11.05
CA LYS A 46 5.64 -6.87 11.15
C LYS A 46 5.13 -5.52 11.64
N TYR A 47 4.05 -4.99 11.04
CA TYR A 47 3.62 -3.60 11.24
C TYR A 47 2.60 -3.40 12.36
N SER A 48 1.91 -4.46 12.79
CA SER A 48 0.99 -4.40 13.94
C SER A 48 1.70 -4.20 15.27
N LYS A 49 3.02 -4.42 15.30
CA LYS A 49 3.84 -4.25 16.50
C LYS A 49 4.87 -3.15 16.29
N THR A 50 5.08 -2.31 17.29
CA THR A 50 6.11 -1.27 17.25
C THR A 50 6.76 -1.10 18.62
N LYS A 51 8.02 -0.63 18.61
CA LYS A 51 8.71 -0.21 19.82
C LYS A 51 8.40 1.27 20.07
N THR A 52 8.16 1.63 21.32
CA THR A 52 7.95 3.02 21.73
C THR A 52 9.05 3.45 22.69
N LEU A 53 9.10 4.74 22.99
CA LEU A 53 10.05 5.27 23.99
C LEU A 53 9.87 4.62 25.37
N LEU A 54 8.64 4.25 25.72
CA LEU A 54 8.31 3.58 26.99
C LEU A 54 8.57 2.07 26.95
N TYR A 55 8.41 1.45 25.80
CA TYR A 55 8.57 0.00 25.58
C TYR A 55 9.66 -0.25 24.54
N ARG A 56 10.91 -0.04 24.93
CA ARG A 56 12.07 -0.15 24.04
C ARG A 56 12.46 -1.60 23.74
N GLU A 57 12.31 -2.46 24.72
CA GLU A 57 12.75 -3.88 24.63
C GLU A 57 11.70 -4.75 23.98
N VAL A 58 10.43 -4.57 24.33
CA VAL A 58 9.33 -5.43 23.86
C VAL A 58 8.42 -4.64 22.92
N PRO A 59 8.24 -5.10 21.65
CA PRO A 59 7.28 -4.47 20.75
C PRO A 59 5.84 -4.62 21.26
N VAL A 60 5.10 -3.53 21.31
CA VAL A 60 3.69 -3.49 21.72
C VAL A 60 2.79 -3.37 20.49
N ASN A 61 1.54 -3.83 20.63
CA ASN A 61 0.56 -3.70 19.56
C ASN A 61 0.28 -2.21 19.28
N LEU A 62 0.39 -1.82 18.02
CA LEU A 62 0.18 -0.42 17.60
C LEU A 62 -1.19 0.09 18.03
N LYS A 63 -2.24 -0.70 17.87
CA LYS A 63 -3.62 -0.31 18.24
C LYS A 63 -3.83 -0.10 19.75
N SER A 64 -2.95 -0.64 20.60
CA SER A 64 -3.11 -0.49 22.06
C SER A 64 -2.77 0.91 22.58
N PHE A 65 -2.03 1.72 21.80
CA PHE A 65 -1.63 3.09 22.19
C PHE A 65 -1.86 4.12 21.09
N TYR A 66 -2.19 3.69 19.88
CA TYR A 66 -2.44 4.60 18.78
C TYR A 66 -3.74 5.38 19.00
N ILE A 67 -3.62 6.70 18.94
CA ILE A 67 -4.75 7.62 18.95
C ILE A 67 -4.98 8.05 17.50
N ARG A 68 -6.19 7.86 17.01
CA ARG A 68 -6.56 8.26 15.65
C ARG A 68 -6.33 9.75 15.43
N THR A 69 -5.74 10.06 14.28
CA THR A 69 -5.34 11.43 13.94
C THR A 69 -6.13 11.89 12.73
N ASP A 70 -6.86 13.00 12.89
CA ASP A 70 -7.56 13.63 11.79
C ASP A 70 -6.56 14.37 10.88
N LEU A 71 -6.85 14.41 9.59
CA LEU A 71 -6.06 15.10 8.57
C LEU A 71 -6.75 16.40 8.15
N THR A 72 -5.97 17.35 7.62
CA THR A 72 -6.52 18.59 7.05
C THR A 72 -6.27 18.64 5.55
N LEU A 73 -7.28 19.07 4.80
CA LEU A 73 -7.19 19.36 3.37
C LEU A 73 -7.74 20.78 3.15
N GLY A 74 -6.85 21.78 3.06
CA GLY A 74 -7.23 23.17 3.11
C GLY A 74 -7.93 23.51 4.42
N SER A 75 -9.19 23.94 4.37
CA SER A 75 -10.04 24.24 5.55
C SER A 75 -10.83 23.02 6.05
N ASN A 76 -10.82 21.89 5.33
CA ASN A 76 -11.62 20.73 5.65
C ASN A 76 -10.85 19.77 6.57
N ILE A 77 -11.57 19.19 7.54
CA ILE A 77 -11.04 18.13 8.40
C ILE A 77 -11.54 16.79 7.88
N ILE A 78 -10.61 15.88 7.61
CA ILE A 78 -10.89 14.50 7.21
C ILE A 78 -10.61 13.61 8.40
N LYS A 79 -11.64 12.99 8.94
CA LYS A 79 -11.48 12.03 10.02
C LYS A 79 -10.78 10.77 9.52
N GLU A 80 -9.84 10.23 10.29
CA GLU A 80 -9.16 8.99 9.93
C GLU A 80 -10.15 7.85 9.64
N SER A 81 -11.27 7.77 10.38
CA SER A 81 -12.32 6.77 10.14
C SER A 81 -12.98 6.85 8.75
N GLN A 82 -12.85 7.99 8.08
CA GLN A 82 -13.39 8.25 6.73
C GLN A 82 -12.31 8.19 5.65
N PHE A 83 -11.04 8.06 6.04
CA PHE A 83 -9.90 8.21 5.14
C PHE A 83 -9.84 7.13 4.05
N ILE A 84 -10.31 5.93 4.33
CA ILE A 84 -10.42 4.86 3.31
C ILE A 84 -11.39 5.28 2.19
N ASN A 85 -12.47 5.99 2.50
CA ASN A 85 -13.38 6.51 1.48
C ASN A 85 -12.70 7.60 0.64
N GLU A 86 -11.86 8.44 1.27
CA GLU A 86 -11.06 9.42 0.53
C GLU A 86 -10.04 8.75 -0.39
N ILE A 87 -9.41 7.66 0.04
CA ILE A 87 -8.52 6.85 -0.81
C ILE A 87 -9.28 6.31 -2.04
N LYS A 88 -10.46 5.73 -1.83
CA LYS A 88 -11.30 5.20 -2.93
C LYS A 88 -11.70 6.28 -3.92
N LYS A 89 -12.06 7.47 -3.41
CA LYS A 89 -12.53 8.60 -4.22
C LYS A 89 -11.41 9.25 -5.03
N ASN A 90 -10.28 9.53 -4.39
CA ASN A 90 -9.19 10.32 -4.98
C ASN A 90 -8.11 9.43 -5.61
N GLN A 91 -8.04 8.17 -5.26
CA GLN A 91 -7.06 7.16 -5.69
C GLN A 91 -5.59 7.51 -5.39
N ARG A 92 -5.19 8.78 -5.49
CA ARG A 92 -3.81 9.24 -5.31
C ARG A 92 -3.78 10.32 -4.26
N ILE A 93 -3.15 10.02 -3.10
CA ILE A 93 -3.11 10.91 -1.95
C ILE A 93 -1.67 11.03 -1.47
N VAL A 94 -1.25 12.26 -1.23
CA VAL A 94 -0.02 12.57 -0.50
C VAL A 94 -0.39 13.15 0.86
N ILE A 95 0.08 12.50 1.93
CA ILE A 95 -0.02 13.04 3.28
C ILE A 95 1.29 13.71 3.66
N THR A 96 1.21 14.91 4.17
CA THR A 96 2.38 15.66 4.61
C THR A 96 2.31 15.98 6.10
N GLY A 97 3.46 16.14 6.72
CA GLY A 97 3.57 16.53 8.13
C GLY A 97 5.02 16.60 8.56
N THR A 98 5.29 17.38 9.62
CA THR A 98 6.63 17.56 10.17
C THR A 98 7.24 16.26 10.71
N ALA A 99 8.53 16.27 11.02
CA ALA A 99 9.18 15.13 11.67
C ALA A 99 8.46 14.80 12.99
N GLY A 100 8.23 13.52 13.25
CA GLY A 100 7.55 13.06 14.47
C GLY A 100 6.03 13.28 14.51
N SER A 101 5.40 13.79 13.45
CA SER A 101 3.94 14.00 13.39
C SER A 101 3.09 12.73 13.30
N GLY A 102 3.72 11.55 13.24
CA GLY A 102 2.99 10.28 13.23
C GLY A 102 2.61 9.73 11.85
N LYS A 103 3.11 10.30 10.72
CA LYS A 103 2.78 9.84 9.35
C LYS A 103 2.94 8.34 9.14
N SER A 104 4.08 7.78 9.49
CA SER A 104 4.33 6.33 9.34
C SER A 104 3.40 5.49 10.24
N THR A 105 3.06 6.02 11.43
CA THR A 105 2.10 5.37 12.33
C THR A 105 0.70 5.40 11.75
N PHE A 106 0.30 6.52 11.16
CA PHE A 106 -0.95 6.67 10.42
C PHE A 106 -1.02 5.71 9.22
N CYS A 107 0.02 5.64 8.38
CA CYS A 107 0.09 4.71 7.24
C CYS A 107 -0.03 3.24 7.70
N LYS A 108 0.63 2.88 8.82
CA LYS A 108 0.50 1.55 9.40
C LYS A 108 -0.90 1.29 9.96
N SER A 109 -1.56 2.29 10.58
CA SER A 109 -2.94 2.18 11.04
C SER A 109 -3.90 1.88 9.89
N ILE A 110 -3.79 2.62 8.78
CA ILE A 110 -4.59 2.38 7.57
C ILE A 110 -4.34 0.98 6.99
N PHE A 111 -3.06 0.57 6.91
CA PHE A 111 -2.71 -0.78 6.46
C PHE A 111 -3.37 -1.86 7.34
N ILE A 112 -3.23 -1.74 8.67
CA ILE A 112 -3.78 -2.69 9.64
C ILE A 112 -5.32 -2.72 9.56
N ASP A 113 -5.97 -1.56 9.47
CA ASP A 113 -7.43 -1.48 9.38
C ASP A 113 -7.96 -2.17 8.12
N LEU A 114 -7.27 -2.03 6.98
CA LEU A 114 -7.63 -2.69 5.72
C LEU A 114 -7.39 -4.21 5.76
N VAL A 115 -6.35 -4.68 6.44
CA VAL A 115 -6.10 -6.13 6.60
C VAL A 115 -7.12 -6.78 7.54
N GLU A 116 -7.47 -6.10 8.64
CA GLU A 116 -8.46 -6.62 9.59
C GLU A 116 -9.90 -6.53 9.11
N ARG A 117 -10.21 -5.51 8.32
CA ARG A 117 -11.53 -5.26 7.74
C ARG A 117 -11.38 -4.98 6.26
N PRO A 118 -11.14 -6.01 5.46
CA PRO A 118 -10.90 -5.83 4.04
C PRO A 118 -12.15 -5.27 3.36
N GLU A 119 -11.97 -4.13 2.70
CA GLU A 119 -12.98 -3.43 1.91
C GLU A 119 -12.76 -3.64 0.41
N GLU A 120 -12.42 -4.86 0.01
CA GLU A 120 -12.01 -5.23 -1.36
C GLU A 120 -10.73 -4.51 -1.84
N ILE A 121 -9.96 -3.96 -0.90
CA ILE A 121 -8.67 -3.30 -1.15
C ILE A 121 -7.57 -4.17 -0.57
N PHE A 122 -6.53 -4.41 -1.37
CA PHE A 122 -5.32 -5.13 -0.96
C PHE A 122 -4.19 -4.13 -0.69
N PRO A 123 -3.92 -3.76 0.58
CA PRO A 123 -2.83 -2.84 0.90
C PRO A 123 -1.48 -3.54 0.78
N ILE A 124 -0.52 -2.86 0.15
CA ILE A 124 0.90 -3.23 0.10
C ILE A 124 1.69 -2.08 0.71
N PHE A 125 2.47 -2.36 1.74
CA PHE A 125 3.24 -1.36 2.47
C PHE A 125 4.71 -1.38 2.05
N ILE A 126 5.22 -0.25 1.57
CA ILE A 126 6.58 -0.09 1.06
C ILE A 126 7.27 1.04 1.81
N GLU A 127 8.35 0.72 2.51
CA GLU A 127 9.21 1.69 3.18
C GLU A 127 10.24 2.25 2.18
N LEU A 128 10.04 3.47 1.69
CA LEU A 128 10.86 4.05 0.60
C LEU A 128 12.32 4.31 1.00
N ARG A 129 12.62 4.43 2.30
CA ARG A 129 14.01 4.59 2.78
C ARG A 129 14.95 3.47 2.33
N HIS A 130 14.44 2.27 2.09
CA HIS A 130 15.25 1.14 1.63
C HIS A 130 15.74 1.28 0.19
N LEU A 131 15.14 2.20 -0.61
CA LEU A 131 15.64 2.55 -1.94
C LEU A 131 17.02 3.20 -1.91
N ASN A 132 17.44 3.76 -0.77
CA ASN A 132 18.76 4.37 -0.62
C ASN A 132 19.89 3.34 -0.80
N SER A 133 19.69 2.11 -0.35
CA SER A 133 20.66 1.01 -0.48
C SER A 133 20.61 0.33 -1.85
N GLN A 134 19.62 0.65 -2.69
CA GLN A 134 19.47 0.07 -4.02
C GLN A 134 20.22 0.91 -5.06
N ASN A 135 21.18 0.31 -5.77
CA ASN A 135 21.94 1.00 -6.80
C ASN A 135 21.17 1.01 -8.12
N GLY A 136 20.40 2.08 -8.36
CA GLY A 136 19.70 2.29 -9.63
C GLY A 136 18.55 1.32 -9.92
N GLN A 137 18.06 0.60 -8.90
CA GLN A 137 16.91 -0.28 -9.05
C GLN A 137 15.64 0.56 -9.31
N LYS A 138 14.87 0.17 -10.32
CA LYS A 138 13.58 0.80 -10.60
C LYS A 138 12.56 0.47 -9.50
N LEU A 139 11.65 1.40 -9.25
CA LEU A 139 10.59 1.26 -8.25
C LEU A 139 9.76 -0.01 -8.45
N TYR A 140 9.40 -0.33 -9.71
CA TYR A 140 8.66 -1.54 -10.03
C TYR A 140 9.41 -2.82 -9.60
N ASP A 141 10.70 -2.91 -9.94
CA ASP A 141 11.52 -4.08 -9.61
C ASP A 141 11.74 -4.17 -8.10
N TYR A 142 11.85 -3.02 -7.42
CA TYR A 142 11.93 -2.98 -5.97
C TYR A 142 10.64 -3.51 -5.32
N ILE A 143 9.46 -3.07 -5.76
CA ILE A 143 8.17 -3.57 -5.26
C ILE A 143 8.10 -5.09 -5.48
N LEU A 144 8.41 -5.56 -6.69
CA LEU A 144 8.39 -6.99 -7.01
C LEU A 144 9.32 -7.79 -6.08
N ASN A 145 10.54 -7.32 -5.86
CA ASN A 145 11.51 -7.98 -4.99
C ASN A 145 11.01 -8.05 -3.53
N VAL A 146 10.44 -6.97 -3.00
CA VAL A 146 9.83 -6.98 -1.65
C VAL A 146 8.73 -8.02 -1.54
N LEU A 147 7.89 -8.18 -2.57
CA LEU A 147 6.81 -9.16 -2.57
C LEU A 147 7.36 -10.60 -2.69
N ILE A 148 8.39 -10.83 -3.50
CA ILE A 148 9.06 -12.13 -3.64
C ILE A 148 9.79 -12.53 -2.34
N GLU A 149 10.41 -11.59 -1.64
CA GLU A 149 11.01 -11.86 -0.31
C GLU A 149 9.95 -12.32 0.70
N LEU A 150 8.75 -11.76 0.64
CA LEU A 150 7.63 -12.14 1.49
C LEU A 150 6.97 -13.45 1.04
N GLU A 151 6.85 -13.67 -0.25
CA GLU A 151 6.25 -14.87 -0.84
C GLU A 151 7.08 -15.34 -2.05
N PRO A 152 8.04 -16.28 -1.86
CA PRO A 152 8.98 -16.68 -2.91
C PRO A 152 8.34 -17.22 -4.21
N ASN A 153 7.11 -17.70 -4.12
CA ASN A 153 6.35 -18.17 -5.29
C ASN A 153 5.53 -17.07 -5.95
N PHE A 154 5.64 -15.81 -5.51
CA PHE A 154 4.97 -14.68 -6.14
C PHE A 154 5.72 -14.26 -7.40
N SER A 155 5.02 -14.11 -8.51
CA SER A 155 5.62 -13.83 -9.82
C SER A 155 5.33 -12.42 -10.32
N LYS A 156 6.16 -11.97 -11.27
CA LYS A 156 5.93 -10.72 -11.99
C LYS A 156 4.55 -10.66 -12.66
N GLN A 157 4.10 -11.77 -13.25
CA GLN A 157 2.79 -11.86 -13.90
C GLN A 157 1.65 -11.67 -12.89
N GLN A 158 1.83 -12.18 -11.66
CA GLN A 158 0.84 -12.00 -10.59
C GLN A 158 0.82 -10.55 -10.08
N LEU A 159 1.96 -9.88 -10.03
CA LEU A 159 2.00 -8.45 -9.73
C LEU A 159 1.28 -7.64 -10.79
N GLU A 160 1.61 -7.83 -12.07
CA GLU A 160 0.94 -7.14 -13.20
C GLU A 160 -0.58 -7.35 -13.14
N TYR A 161 -1.02 -8.59 -13.04
CA TYR A 161 -2.43 -8.93 -12.91
C TYR A 161 -3.10 -8.21 -11.73
N SER A 162 -2.44 -8.20 -10.57
CA SER A 162 -2.99 -7.58 -9.35
C SER A 162 -3.11 -6.05 -9.47
N LEU A 163 -2.15 -5.42 -10.16
CA LEU A 163 -2.17 -3.98 -10.42
C LEU A 163 -3.27 -3.61 -11.43
N GLU A 164 -3.47 -4.43 -12.46
CA GLU A 164 -4.53 -4.23 -13.46
C GLU A 164 -5.94 -4.38 -12.88
N LEU A 165 -6.10 -5.20 -11.83
CA LEU A 165 -7.38 -5.35 -11.12
C LEU A 165 -7.89 -4.05 -10.48
N GLY A 166 -7.03 -3.08 -10.23
CA GLY A 166 -7.41 -1.82 -9.59
C GLY A 166 -7.84 -1.93 -8.12
N LYS A 167 -7.55 -3.06 -7.48
CA LYS A 167 -7.88 -3.34 -6.06
C LYS A 167 -6.68 -3.15 -5.12
N ILE A 168 -5.53 -2.75 -5.65
CA ILE A 168 -4.30 -2.56 -4.88
C ILE A 168 -4.25 -1.14 -4.33
N LEU A 169 -3.91 -1.01 -3.05
CA LEU A 169 -3.43 0.22 -2.43
C LEU A 169 -1.93 0.10 -2.16
N LEU A 170 -1.12 0.87 -2.88
CA LEU A 170 0.29 1.02 -2.56
C LEU A 170 0.47 2.12 -1.51
N ILE A 171 1.00 1.76 -0.35
CA ILE A 171 1.36 2.71 0.71
C ILE A 171 2.87 2.91 0.66
N PHE A 172 3.30 4.06 0.16
CA PHE A 172 4.70 4.49 0.09
C PHE A 172 5.03 5.36 1.31
N ASP A 173 5.68 4.78 2.30
CA ASP A 173 6.02 5.48 3.53
C ASP A 173 7.42 6.09 3.47
N GLY A 174 7.51 7.38 3.81
CA GLY A 174 8.77 8.10 3.98
C GLY A 174 9.43 8.55 2.68
N PHE A 175 8.73 9.22 1.77
CA PHE A 175 9.33 9.77 0.55
C PHE A 175 10.47 10.75 0.85
N ASP A 176 10.34 11.54 1.91
CA ASP A 176 11.39 12.45 2.38
C ASP A 176 12.63 11.74 2.93
N GLU A 177 12.57 10.45 3.21
CA GLU A 177 13.70 9.63 3.66
C GLU A 177 14.57 9.13 2.50
N ILE A 178 14.13 9.28 1.24
CA ILE A 178 14.95 8.99 0.06
C ILE A 178 16.07 10.05 -0.04
N ASN A 179 17.29 9.61 -0.35
CA ASN A 179 18.43 10.50 -0.58
C ASN A 179 18.10 11.57 -1.63
N HIS A 180 18.48 12.80 -1.36
CA HIS A 180 18.11 13.96 -2.18
C HIS A 180 18.41 13.77 -3.68
N GLU A 181 19.56 13.20 -4.00
CA GLU A 181 20.01 12.92 -5.37
C GLU A 181 19.15 11.89 -6.14
N LYS A 182 18.40 11.05 -5.41
CA LYS A 182 17.54 10.01 -6.00
C LYS A 182 16.06 10.40 -6.02
N ARG A 183 15.65 11.43 -5.26
CA ARG A 183 14.23 11.79 -5.09
C ARG A 183 13.54 12.10 -6.41
N GLU A 184 14.15 12.93 -7.25
CA GLU A 184 13.55 13.33 -8.52
C GLU A 184 13.30 12.12 -9.43
N SER A 185 14.25 11.18 -9.47
CA SER A 185 14.10 9.95 -10.26
C SER A 185 12.94 9.10 -9.74
N TYR A 186 12.86 8.87 -8.42
CA TYR A 186 11.79 8.05 -7.85
C TYR A 186 10.43 8.76 -7.83
N GLU A 187 10.39 10.09 -7.73
CA GLU A 187 9.16 10.86 -7.93
C GLU A 187 8.58 10.62 -9.32
N LYS A 188 9.42 10.76 -10.34
CA LYS A 188 9.03 10.47 -11.73
C LYS A 188 8.55 9.02 -11.87
N GLU A 189 9.26 8.05 -11.30
CA GLU A 189 8.85 6.64 -11.35
C GLU A 189 7.52 6.38 -10.66
N ILE A 190 7.21 7.05 -9.53
CA ILE A 190 5.89 6.96 -8.86
C ILE A 190 4.80 7.53 -9.76
N ILE A 191 5.06 8.66 -10.43
CA ILE A 191 4.10 9.29 -11.35
C ILE A 191 3.88 8.39 -12.57
N ASP A 192 4.95 7.88 -13.17
CA ASP A 192 4.88 6.97 -14.34
C ASP A 192 4.12 5.68 -13.97
N PHE A 193 4.36 5.14 -12.77
CA PHE A 193 3.65 3.99 -12.25
C PHE A 193 2.15 4.27 -12.08
N ALA A 194 1.79 5.42 -11.48
CA ALA A 194 0.41 5.84 -11.33
C ALA A 194 -0.30 6.06 -12.67
N ASN A 195 0.41 6.55 -13.68
CA ASN A 195 -0.13 6.75 -15.02
C ASN A 195 -0.33 5.44 -15.78
N ARG A 196 0.58 4.48 -15.58
CA ARG A 196 0.48 3.16 -16.20
C ARG A 196 -0.69 2.35 -15.65
N TYR A 197 -0.89 2.36 -14.33
CA TYR A 197 -1.94 1.61 -13.65
C TYR A 197 -3.01 2.57 -13.10
N GLN A 198 -3.90 3.03 -13.97
CA GLN A 198 -4.84 4.12 -13.66
C GLN A 198 -5.82 3.80 -12.53
N ASN A 199 -6.13 2.54 -12.30
CA ASN A 199 -7.12 2.12 -11.31
C ASN A 199 -6.55 1.78 -9.94
N ILE A 200 -5.21 1.80 -9.75
CA ILE A 200 -4.63 1.54 -8.44
C ILE A 200 -4.77 2.75 -7.51
N MET A 201 -4.77 2.48 -6.24
CA MET A 201 -4.72 3.51 -5.21
C MET A 201 -3.28 3.67 -4.71
N ILE A 202 -2.84 4.91 -4.52
CA ILE A 202 -1.52 5.25 -4.02
C ILE A 202 -1.65 6.23 -2.86
N LEU A 203 -1.03 5.89 -1.74
CA LEU A 203 -0.85 6.75 -0.58
C LEU A 203 0.65 6.98 -0.37
N VAL A 204 1.09 8.22 -0.42
CA VAL A 204 2.49 8.60 -0.16
C VAL A 204 2.56 9.40 1.14
N SER A 205 3.49 9.08 2.03
CA SER A 205 3.82 9.92 3.17
C SER A 205 5.12 10.68 2.94
N SER A 206 5.15 11.98 3.29
CA SER A 206 6.34 12.82 3.16
C SER A 206 6.36 13.95 4.20
N ARG A 207 7.51 14.57 4.40
CA ARG A 207 7.53 15.92 4.98
C ARG A 207 7.01 16.92 3.95
N PRO A 208 6.52 18.11 4.42
CA PRO A 208 6.20 19.18 3.49
C PRO A 208 7.41 19.50 2.60
N ASP A 209 7.21 19.39 1.30
CA ASP A 209 8.21 19.75 0.27
C ASP A 209 7.46 20.56 -0.79
N ASN A 210 8.08 21.60 -1.33
CA ASN A 210 7.49 22.45 -2.37
C ASN A 210 7.11 21.66 -3.65
N ARG A 211 7.64 20.46 -3.82
CA ARG A 211 7.34 19.55 -4.93
C ARG A 211 5.90 19.06 -4.96
N PHE A 212 5.24 18.96 -3.80
CA PHE A 212 3.85 18.50 -3.69
C PHE A 212 2.85 19.66 -3.58
N LEU A 213 3.28 20.89 -3.82
CA LEU A 213 2.45 22.09 -3.75
C LEU A 213 1.97 22.58 -5.14
N GLY A 214 2.09 21.72 -6.17
CA GLY A 214 1.64 22.01 -7.53
C GLY A 214 0.15 21.85 -7.75
#